data_c46360168930935393e4917a03e9271d
#
_entry.id   c46360168930935393e4917a03e9271d
#
_cell.length_a   1.000
_cell.length_b   1.000
_cell.length_c   1.000
_cell.angle_alpha   90.00
_cell.angle_beta   90.00
_cell.angle_gamma   90.00
#
_symmetry.space_group_name_H-M   'P 1'
#
loop_
_entity.id
_entity.type
_entity.pdbx_description
1 polymer ?
#
loop_
_entity_poly.entity_id
_entity_poly.type
_entity_poly.pdbx_seq_one_letter_code
_entity_poly.pdbx_strand_id
1 'polypeptide(L)'
;MLKEGALDDFQAIFGLHVSPGMPTGTVGSKPGPLLAGAARFSTVIKGKGGHAASPHVGRDPVLAASLAILALQQIVSRETDPLEARVFLLKLLHLVL
;
A
#
# COMPACT_ATOMS: atom_id res chain seq x y z
N MET A 1 15.86 -14.08 6.32
CA MET A 1 15.17 -15.39 6.49
C MET A 1 15.20 -16.21 5.20
N LEU A 2 14.45 -15.92 4.12
CA LEU A 2 14.50 -16.75 2.90
C LEU A 2 15.90 -16.84 2.28
N LYS A 3 16.59 -15.70 2.11
CA LYS A 3 17.96 -15.67 1.54
C LYS A 3 19.03 -16.32 2.41
N GLU A 4 18.75 -16.58 3.66
CA GLU A 4 19.64 -17.19 4.65
C GLU A 4 19.37 -18.68 4.83
N GLY A 5 18.47 -19.27 4.02
CA GLY A 5 18.14 -20.69 4.06
C GLY A 5 17.34 -21.13 5.28
N ALA A 6 16.81 -20.18 6.06
CA ALA A 6 16.13 -20.54 7.32
C ALA A 6 14.84 -21.37 7.14
N LEU A 7 14.36 -21.51 5.91
CA LEU A 7 13.12 -22.25 5.60
C LEU A 7 13.34 -23.41 4.62
N ASP A 8 14.57 -23.74 4.27
CA ASP A 8 14.86 -24.71 3.20
C ASP A 8 14.43 -26.13 3.54
N ASP A 9 14.42 -26.49 4.82
CA ASP A 9 14.05 -27.84 5.30
C ASP A 9 12.60 -27.96 5.81
N PHE A 10 11.81 -26.89 5.68
CA PHE A 10 10.42 -26.90 6.16
C PHE A 10 9.44 -27.31 5.05
N GLN A 11 8.57 -28.28 5.37
CA GLN A 11 7.47 -28.71 4.48
C GLN A 11 6.19 -27.89 4.70
N ALA A 12 6.01 -27.30 5.86
CA ALA A 12 4.86 -26.48 6.20
C ALA A 12 5.19 -25.46 7.28
N ILE A 13 4.53 -24.31 7.22
CA ILE A 13 4.62 -23.25 8.22
C ILE A 13 3.20 -22.85 8.62
N PHE A 14 2.96 -22.73 9.90
CA PHE A 14 1.69 -22.28 10.44
C PHE A 14 1.85 -20.93 11.12
N GLY A 15 0.92 -20.02 10.85
CA GLY A 15 0.84 -18.72 11.51
C GLY A 15 -0.54 -18.54 12.14
N LEU A 16 -0.60 -17.95 13.32
CA LEU A 16 -1.85 -17.54 13.95
C LEU A 16 -2.04 -16.03 13.82
N HIS A 17 -3.20 -15.61 13.34
CA HIS A 17 -3.58 -14.21 13.27
C HIS A 17 -4.86 -13.97 14.04
N VAL A 18 -4.87 -12.94 14.89
CA VAL A 18 -6.07 -12.53 15.62
C VAL A 18 -7.12 -11.92 14.69
N SER A 19 -8.38 -12.21 14.92
CA SER A 19 -9.49 -11.64 14.17
C SER A 19 -10.55 -11.07 15.11
N PRO A 20 -10.85 -9.76 15.07
CA PRO A 20 -11.88 -9.16 15.92
C PRO A 20 -13.30 -9.61 15.54
N GLY A 21 -13.49 -10.18 14.36
CA GLY A 21 -14.78 -10.68 13.87
C GLY A 21 -15.12 -12.10 14.35
N MET A 22 -14.25 -12.75 15.14
CA MET A 22 -14.46 -14.11 15.64
C MET A 22 -14.63 -14.13 17.15
N PRO A 23 -15.54 -14.98 17.69
CA PRO A 23 -15.67 -15.15 19.12
C PRO A 23 -14.39 -15.68 19.76
N THR A 24 -14.10 -15.23 20.99
CA THR A 24 -12.94 -15.71 21.76
C THR A 24 -12.98 -17.23 21.93
N GLY A 25 -11.84 -17.87 21.77
CA GLY A 25 -11.71 -19.32 21.88
C GLY A 25 -12.04 -20.09 20.60
N THR A 26 -12.37 -19.39 19.50
CA THR A 26 -12.59 -20.04 18.20
C THR A 26 -11.37 -19.90 17.29
N VAL A 27 -11.15 -20.89 16.44
CA VAL A 27 -10.15 -20.89 15.38
C VAL A 27 -10.85 -21.10 14.04
N GLY A 28 -10.62 -20.18 13.10
CA GLY A 28 -11.16 -20.28 11.76
C GLY A 28 -10.08 -20.61 10.74
N SER A 29 -10.44 -21.41 9.75
CA SER A 29 -9.58 -21.71 8.61
C SER A 29 -10.42 -21.92 7.36
N LYS A 30 -9.80 -21.77 6.19
CA LYS A 30 -10.42 -22.13 4.91
C LYS A 30 -9.36 -22.69 3.96
N PRO A 31 -9.73 -23.55 3.01
CA PRO A 31 -8.84 -23.97 1.97
C PRO A 31 -8.51 -22.79 1.03
N GLY A 32 -7.28 -22.79 0.51
CA GLY A 32 -6.80 -21.75 -0.39
C GLY A 32 -6.37 -20.46 0.33
N PRO A 33 -6.18 -19.35 -0.40
CA PRO A 33 -5.73 -18.09 0.17
C PRO A 33 -6.67 -17.55 1.26
N LEU A 34 -6.12 -17.23 2.43
CA LEU A 34 -6.87 -16.68 3.57
C LEU A 34 -6.66 -15.18 3.71
N LEU A 35 -5.43 -14.72 3.59
CA LEU A 35 -5.05 -13.31 3.72
C LEU A 35 -4.45 -12.80 2.41
N ALA A 36 -4.70 -11.53 2.11
CA ALA A 36 -4.10 -10.87 0.96
C ALA A 36 -2.62 -10.58 1.20
N GLY A 37 -1.84 -10.54 0.13
CA GLY A 37 -0.49 -10.00 0.15
C GLY A 37 -0.51 -8.50 0.46
N ALA A 38 0.55 -8.00 1.09
CA ALA A 38 0.74 -6.58 1.33
C ALA A 38 2.07 -6.11 0.75
N ALA A 39 2.04 -4.96 0.10
CA ALA A 39 3.23 -4.27 -0.36
C ALA A 39 3.24 -2.83 0.18
N ARG A 40 4.44 -2.31 0.41
CA ARG A 40 4.63 -0.92 0.83
C ARG A 40 5.69 -0.27 -0.05
N PHE A 41 5.42 0.95 -0.48
CA PHE A 41 6.40 1.80 -1.12
C PHE A 41 6.42 3.19 -0.47
N SER A 42 7.51 3.90 -0.65
CA SER A 42 7.67 5.29 -0.21
C SER A 42 8.09 6.14 -1.40
N THR A 43 7.47 7.29 -1.55
CA THR A 43 7.77 8.24 -2.62
C THR A 43 8.02 9.61 -2.02
N VAL A 44 9.10 10.25 -2.45
CA VAL A 44 9.43 11.64 -2.12
C VAL A 44 9.23 12.48 -3.38
N ILE A 45 8.32 13.45 -3.31
CA ILE A 45 8.05 14.39 -4.40
C ILE A 45 8.77 15.69 -4.07
N LYS A 46 9.78 16.03 -4.87
CA LYS A 46 10.55 17.26 -4.72
C LYS A 46 10.06 18.32 -5.70
N GLY A 47 9.65 19.45 -5.16
CA GLY A 47 9.27 20.63 -5.91
C GLY A 47 10.45 21.55 -6.22
N LYS A 48 10.13 22.71 -6.77
CA LYS A 48 11.03 23.84 -6.96
C LYS A 48 10.28 25.10 -6.56
N GLY A 49 10.72 25.74 -5.48
CA GLY A 49 10.17 27.01 -5.03
C GLY A 49 10.40 28.14 -6.04
N GLY A 50 9.62 29.19 -5.92
CA GLY A 50 9.72 30.39 -6.77
C GLY A 50 8.78 31.47 -6.30
N HIS A 51 8.87 32.64 -6.93
CA HIS A 51 7.96 33.74 -6.64
C HIS A 51 6.55 33.41 -7.12
N ALA A 52 5.53 33.63 -6.29
CA ALA A 52 4.14 33.29 -6.60
C ALA A 52 3.61 33.96 -7.89
N ALA A 53 4.09 35.17 -8.22
CA ALA A 53 3.75 35.84 -9.45
C ALA A 53 4.44 35.29 -10.70
N SER A 54 5.34 34.32 -10.56
CA SER A 54 6.07 33.67 -11.64
C SER A 54 5.95 32.14 -11.55
N PRO A 55 4.73 31.59 -11.59
CA PRO A 55 4.47 30.16 -11.33
C PRO A 55 5.14 29.21 -12.35
N HIS A 56 5.42 29.72 -13.54
CA HIS A 56 6.03 28.97 -14.64
C HIS A 56 7.51 28.57 -14.40
N VAL A 57 8.20 29.21 -13.44
CA VAL A 57 9.59 28.88 -13.08
C VAL A 57 9.69 27.90 -11.93
N GLY A 58 8.58 27.68 -11.20
CA GLY A 58 8.47 26.75 -10.11
C GLY A 58 8.03 25.35 -10.56
N ARG A 59 8.00 24.42 -9.59
CA ARG A 59 7.36 23.10 -9.73
C ARG A 59 6.61 22.81 -8.44
N ASP A 60 5.31 22.73 -8.54
CA ASP A 60 4.44 22.51 -7.40
C ASP A 60 4.39 21.00 -7.02
N PRO A 61 4.97 20.61 -5.88
CA PRO A 61 4.91 19.22 -5.44
C PRO A 61 3.53 18.83 -4.91
N VAL A 62 2.72 19.80 -4.47
CA VAL A 62 1.35 19.55 -3.98
C VAL A 62 0.47 19.12 -5.14
N LEU A 63 0.54 19.84 -6.27
CA LEU A 63 -0.18 19.47 -7.49
C LEU A 63 0.24 18.06 -7.98
N ALA A 64 1.56 17.82 -8.04
CA ALA A 64 2.07 16.50 -8.47
C ALA A 64 1.60 15.38 -7.55
N ALA A 65 1.61 15.59 -6.23
CA ALA A 65 1.12 14.63 -5.26
C ALA A 65 -0.39 14.37 -5.41
N SER A 66 -1.17 15.43 -5.62
CA SER A 66 -2.62 15.33 -5.80
C SER A 66 -2.98 14.47 -7.02
N LEU A 67 -2.30 14.70 -8.15
CA LEU A 67 -2.48 13.89 -9.36
C LEU A 67 -2.06 12.43 -9.15
N ALA A 68 -0.96 12.18 -8.45
CA ALA A 68 -0.50 10.83 -8.12
C ALA A 68 -1.51 10.10 -7.22
N ILE A 69 -2.08 10.77 -6.23
CA ILE A 69 -3.11 10.21 -5.34
C ILE A 69 -4.35 9.80 -6.15
N LEU A 70 -4.83 10.68 -7.03
CA LEU A 70 -5.99 10.39 -7.87
C LEU A 70 -5.71 9.20 -8.79
N ALA A 71 -4.55 9.16 -9.45
CA ALA A 71 -4.16 8.06 -10.32
C ALA A 71 -4.07 6.72 -9.58
N LEU A 72 -3.52 6.71 -8.35
CA LEU A 72 -3.44 5.51 -7.54
C LEU A 72 -4.82 5.02 -7.07
N GLN A 73 -5.73 5.93 -6.74
CA GLN A 73 -7.10 5.55 -6.40
C GLN A 73 -7.87 5.00 -7.60
N GLN A 74 -7.55 5.42 -8.81
CA GLN A 74 -8.14 4.89 -10.03
C GLN A 74 -7.87 3.38 -10.20
N ILE A 75 -6.71 2.89 -9.80
CA ILE A 75 -6.39 1.45 -9.86
C ILE A 75 -7.44 0.61 -9.14
N VAL A 76 -7.85 1.04 -7.93
CA VAL A 76 -8.90 0.33 -7.17
C VAL A 76 -10.27 0.52 -7.77
N SER A 77 -10.60 1.75 -8.20
CA SER A 77 -11.97 2.09 -8.62
C SER A 77 -12.30 1.70 -10.07
N ARG A 78 -11.30 1.50 -10.93
CA ARG A 78 -11.49 1.30 -12.37
C ARG A 78 -10.75 0.10 -12.97
N GLU A 79 -9.69 -0.37 -12.34
CA GLU A 79 -8.83 -1.41 -12.91
C GLU A 79 -8.86 -2.72 -12.12
N THR A 80 -9.45 -2.71 -10.93
CA THR A 80 -9.57 -3.90 -10.09
C THR A 80 -10.88 -4.63 -10.41
N ASP A 81 -10.80 -5.95 -10.57
CA ASP A 81 -11.98 -6.80 -10.67
C ASP A 81 -12.84 -6.64 -9.40
N PRO A 82 -14.15 -6.41 -9.51
CA PRO A 82 -15.03 -6.23 -8.35
C PRO A 82 -15.08 -7.43 -7.40
N LEU A 83 -14.70 -8.62 -7.86
CA LEU A 83 -14.60 -9.81 -7.03
C LEU A 83 -13.24 -9.95 -6.31
N GLU A 84 -12.27 -9.11 -6.64
CA GLU A 84 -10.97 -9.05 -5.95
C GLU A 84 -10.98 -8.01 -4.84
N ALA A 85 -10.64 -8.43 -3.62
CA ALA A 85 -10.49 -7.52 -2.49
C ALA A 85 -9.11 -6.82 -2.57
N ARG A 86 -9.10 -5.57 -2.98
CA ARG A 86 -7.90 -4.71 -3.01
C ARG A 86 -8.13 -3.43 -2.24
N VAL A 87 -7.13 -3.00 -1.49
CA VAL A 87 -7.14 -1.75 -0.75
C VAL A 87 -5.86 -0.98 -1.02
N PHE A 88 -6.01 0.28 -1.38
CA PHE A 88 -4.90 1.22 -1.47
C PHE A 88 -5.00 2.25 -0.34
N LEU A 89 -4.01 2.26 0.56
CA LEU A 89 -4.01 3.15 1.71
C LEU A 89 -2.81 4.10 1.66
N LEU A 90 -3.09 5.40 1.62
CA LEU A 90 -2.11 6.46 1.80
C LEU A 90 -2.05 6.87 3.28
N LYS A 91 -0.93 6.61 3.93
CA LYS A 91 -0.78 6.90 5.37
C LYS A 91 -0.12 8.23 5.68
N LEU A 92 0.86 8.63 4.88
CA LEU A 92 1.67 9.83 5.12
C LEU A 92 2.08 10.44 3.80
N LEU A 93 1.85 11.74 3.67
CA LEU A 93 2.33 12.56 2.58
C LEU A 93 3.35 13.56 3.12
N HIS A 94 4.61 13.47 2.67
CA HIS A 94 5.66 14.43 3.00
C HIS A 94 6.10 15.14 1.72
N LEU A 95 5.89 16.45 1.66
CA LEU A 95 6.21 17.27 0.52
C LEU A 95 7.42 18.14 0.85
N VAL A 96 8.35 18.26 -0.09
CA VAL A 96 9.56 19.09 0.02
C VAL A 96 9.53 20.14 -1.06
N LEU A 97 9.59 21.42 -0.65
CA LEU A 97 9.67 22.60 -1.53
C LEU A 97 11.12 22.97 -1.82
#